data_1595a33e9a2093cbe6eb7cb04cc3b8df
#
_entry.id   1595a33e9a2093cbe6eb7cb04cc3b8df
#
_cell.length_a   1.000
_cell.length_b   1.000
_cell.length_c   1.000
_cell.angle_alpha   90.00
_cell.angle_beta   90.00
_cell.angle_gamma   90.00
#
_symmetry.space_group_name_H-M   'P 1'
#
loop_
_entity.id
_entity.type
_entity.pdbx_description
1 polymer ?
#
loop_
_entity_poly.entity_id
_entity_poly.type
_entity_poly.pdbx_seq_one_letter_code
_entity_poly.pdbx_strand_id
1 'polypeptide(L)'
;LEQDTFQLTVGQYVHQFYPGVNTTTFGVNGPYLGPTLLMHRGDTARLKVINELPQVTSMHWHGMHVPGDMDGGPQREVQPGADWDVKFQVDNPAGTYWYHPHPHMLTASQATKGIAGMIIVRDAEEEALDLPRAYGVDDFPVVVQDRRFLANGSMPTAPYGDSVLVNGTPHAYLDCPAQVVRLRLLNGANARVFDLGFENGTEMHVITGDGGLLNAPVTTERLRLSNGERYEVLLDLSGLEGDSLLLMSFGSELPQTVPGSNNLVWESSALNGIDFPVLRIRVTAPTPEPVTVLPTTLSAAAPWEEALSVRTRTKILTGNGMVGMGMFMINGQMFDIDVINDTMQLGSVEIWNISNNSNMAHPMHIHGVSFFVLDRNGVPPPLWEQGAKDVVLVDAGETVRLIMRFGHPTAGWPYMYHCHNLLHEDNMMMLQFIVEEMTVGTPEQLAAAPISFHPNPTAGIVVFQSTDPLKEVTLHDMSGRLLIRIDLLGSTQGSLDLDHLPPGPYLARITGKGSSTVRIIMRE
;
A
#
# COMPACT_ATOMS: atom_id res chain seq x y z
N LEU A 1 5.60 -18.68 10.86
CA LEU A 1 4.76 -18.86 12.05
C LEU A 1 3.29 -18.88 11.62
N GLU A 2 2.54 -19.85 12.10
CA GLU A 2 1.10 -20.01 11.90
C GLU A 2 0.45 -19.93 13.29
N GLN A 3 -0.12 -18.80 13.64
CA GLN A 3 -0.71 -18.54 14.95
C GLN A 3 -1.40 -17.17 14.94
N ASP A 4 -2.26 -16.92 15.92
CA ASP A 4 -2.96 -15.62 16.10
C ASP A 4 -2.09 -14.61 16.85
N THR A 5 -0.98 -15.05 17.46
CA THR A 5 -0.07 -14.19 18.23
C THR A 5 1.35 -14.40 17.79
N PHE A 6 1.99 -13.33 17.28
CA PHE A 6 3.35 -13.33 16.77
C PHE A 6 4.24 -12.41 17.62
N GLN A 7 5.37 -12.92 18.08
CA GLN A 7 6.41 -12.09 18.69
C GLN A 7 7.53 -11.87 17.68
N LEU A 8 7.81 -10.61 17.36
CA LEU A 8 8.77 -10.15 16.36
C LEU A 8 9.84 -9.33 17.07
N THR A 9 10.97 -9.96 17.38
CA THR A 9 12.12 -9.30 17.99
C THR A 9 13.07 -8.82 16.90
N VAL A 10 13.19 -7.49 16.79
CA VAL A 10 14.09 -6.82 15.84
C VAL A 10 15.43 -6.64 16.51
N GLY A 11 16.48 -7.25 15.97
CA GLY A 11 17.81 -7.26 16.60
C GLY A 11 18.95 -7.03 15.61
N GLN A 12 20.14 -6.77 16.18
CA GLN A 12 21.39 -6.69 15.43
C GLN A 12 22.14 -8.01 15.54
N TYR A 13 22.64 -8.48 14.41
CA TYR A 13 23.29 -9.78 14.27
C TYR A 13 24.56 -9.68 13.42
N VAL A 14 25.23 -10.82 13.29
CA VAL A 14 26.30 -11.05 12.32
C VAL A 14 25.88 -12.22 11.44
N HIS A 15 25.95 -12.03 10.12
CA HIS A 15 25.62 -13.04 9.12
C HIS A 15 26.77 -13.20 8.12
N GLN A 16 26.94 -14.42 7.59
CA GLN A 16 27.89 -14.69 6.51
C GLN A 16 27.13 -15.01 5.22
N PHE A 17 27.02 -14.02 4.34
CA PHE A 17 26.50 -14.25 2.97
C PHE A 17 27.52 -15.00 2.11
N TYR A 18 28.79 -14.80 2.40
CA TYR A 18 29.92 -15.47 1.75
C TYR A 18 30.83 -16.11 2.80
N PRO A 19 31.38 -17.31 2.53
CA PRO A 19 32.21 -18.02 3.51
C PRO A 19 33.36 -17.16 4.05
N GLY A 20 33.48 -17.10 5.37
CA GLY A 20 34.55 -16.36 6.05
C GLY A 20 34.39 -14.85 6.10
N VAL A 21 33.33 -14.26 5.52
CA VAL A 21 33.09 -12.81 5.52
C VAL A 21 31.91 -12.48 6.44
N ASN A 22 32.20 -11.84 7.57
CA ASN A 22 31.19 -11.40 8.52
C ASN A 22 30.57 -10.07 8.08
N THR A 23 29.24 -10.01 8.02
CA THR A 23 28.47 -8.81 7.75
C THR A 23 27.59 -8.49 8.96
N THR A 24 27.62 -7.23 9.43
CA THR A 24 26.67 -6.76 10.43
C THR A 24 25.32 -6.57 9.77
N THR A 25 24.33 -7.30 10.27
CA THR A 25 22.95 -7.30 9.75
C THR A 25 21.95 -6.89 10.84
N PHE A 26 20.76 -6.60 10.42
CA PHE A 26 19.56 -6.61 11.26
C PHE A 26 18.65 -7.73 10.80
N GLY A 27 17.72 -8.11 11.66
CA GLY A 27 16.73 -9.12 11.31
C GLY A 27 15.62 -9.20 12.34
N VAL A 28 14.62 -9.99 12.02
CA VAL A 28 13.47 -10.24 12.88
C VAL A 28 13.47 -11.71 13.27
N ASN A 29 13.64 -12.00 14.56
CA ASN A 29 13.79 -13.36 15.10
C ASN A 29 14.95 -14.17 14.46
N GLY A 30 15.92 -13.50 13.84
CA GLY A 30 17.02 -14.15 13.13
C GLY A 30 18.01 -13.15 12.53
N PRO A 31 19.10 -13.63 11.92
CA PRO A 31 20.21 -12.77 11.53
C PRO A 31 19.97 -11.93 10.27
N TYR A 32 19.02 -12.31 9.43
CA TYR A 32 18.67 -11.59 8.21
C TYR A 32 17.27 -12.00 7.74
N LEU A 33 16.47 -11.04 7.32
CA LEU A 33 15.04 -11.17 7.10
C LEU A 33 14.31 -11.58 8.39
N GLY A 34 13.07 -11.94 8.28
CA GLY A 34 12.22 -12.40 9.35
C GLY A 34 11.35 -13.58 8.91
N PRO A 35 10.63 -14.21 9.84
CA PRO A 35 9.77 -15.34 9.52
C PRO A 35 8.60 -14.92 8.61
N THR A 36 8.16 -15.84 7.76
CA THR A 36 6.87 -15.73 7.09
C THR A 36 5.75 -15.91 8.11
N LEU A 37 4.79 -14.98 8.14
CA LEU A 37 3.61 -15.03 9.00
C LEU A 37 2.45 -15.60 8.19
N LEU A 38 1.82 -16.66 8.68
CA LEU A 38 0.63 -17.26 8.07
C LEU A 38 -0.59 -16.82 8.87
N MET A 39 -1.55 -16.19 8.20
CA MET A 39 -2.76 -15.64 8.79
C MET A 39 -3.97 -16.09 8.00
N HIS A 40 -5.15 -16.14 8.64
CA HIS A 40 -6.41 -16.41 7.97
C HIS A 40 -7.32 -15.19 8.02
N ARG A 41 -8.00 -14.94 6.92
CA ARG A 41 -9.01 -13.88 6.85
C ARG A 41 -10.13 -14.13 7.83
N GLY A 42 -10.50 -13.09 8.58
CA GLY A 42 -11.50 -13.16 9.65
C GLY A 42 -10.91 -13.39 11.04
N ASP A 43 -9.64 -13.82 11.15
CA ASP A 43 -8.97 -13.98 12.44
C ASP A 43 -8.53 -12.63 13.01
N THR A 44 -8.27 -12.60 14.30
CA THR A 44 -7.66 -11.45 14.96
C THR A 44 -6.16 -11.70 15.14
N ALA A 45 -5.33 -11.05 14.33
CA ALA A 45 -3.90 -11.08 14.51
C ALA A 45 -3.46 -10.24 15.71
N ARG A 46 -2.52 -10.77 16.50
CA ARG A 46 -1.84 -10.07 17.59
C ARG A 46 -0.34 -10.14 17.34
N LEU A 47 0.31 -9.01 17.20
CA LEU A 47 1.74 -8.95 16.97
C LEU A 47 2.38 -8.13 18.08
N LYS A 48 3.53 -8.57 18.56
CA LYS A 48 4.36 -7.82 19.50
C LYS A 48 5.71 -7.56 18.84
N VAL A 49 5.96 -6.31 18.49
CA VAL A 49 7.24 -5.85 17.94
C VAL A 49 8.12 -5.42 19.09
N ILE A 50 9.27 -6.06 19.27
CA ILE A 50 10.26 -5.75 20.31
C ILE A 50 11.50 -5.20 19.63
N ASN A 51 11.91 -3.98 19.99
CA ASN A 51 13.08 -3.34 19.42
C ASN A 51 14.32 -3.55 20.30
N GLU A 52 15.20 -4.47 19.92
CA GLU A 52 16.51 -4.69 20.54
C GLU A 52 17.65 -4.01 19.76
N LEU A 53 17.34 -3.19 18.75
CA LEU A 53 18.35 -2.39 18.06
C LEU A 53 18.84 -1.24 18.94
N PRO A 54 20.06 -0.73 18.70
CA PRO A 54 20.56 0.49 19.35
C PRO A 54 19.95 1.79 18.79
N GLN A 55 18.99 1.69 17.88
CA GLN A 55 18.34 2.81 17.19
C GLN A 55 16.83 2.59 17.13
N VAL A 56 16.10 3.66 16.89
CA VAL A 56 14.66 3.62 16.66
C VAL A 56 14.31 2.77 15.42
N THR A 57 13.17 2.09 15.45
CA THR A 57 12.58 1.41 14.30
C THR A 57 11.06 1.63 14.26
N SER A 58 10.40 1.20 13.22
CA SER A 58 8.97 0.95 13.15
C SER A 58 8.74 -0.32 12.34
N MET A 59 7.53 -0.82 12.28
CA MET A 59 7.20 -2.01 11.50
C MET A 59 5.89 -1.78 10.76
N HIS A 60 5.97 -1.60 9.45
CA HIS A 60 4.80 -1.43 8.58
C HIS A 60 4.36 -2.78 8.02
N TRP A 61 3.04 -2.99 8.03
CA TRP A 61 2.39 -4.18 7.49
C TRP A 61 1.92 -3.87 6.06
N HIS A 62 2.85 -3.93 5.12
CA HIS A 62 2.67 -3.49 3.75
C HIS A 62 1.55 -4.25 3.04
N GLY A 63 0.57 -3.52 2.55
CA GLY A 63 -0.63 -4.03 1.88
C GLY A 63 -1.73 -4.51 2.81
N MET A 64 -1.48 -4.60 4.13
CA MET A 64 -2.51 -4.98 5.08
C MET A 64 -3.52 -3.85 5.30
N HIS A 65 -4.80 -4.21 5.36
CA HIS A 65 -5.88 -3.30 5.65
C HIS A 65 -6.09 -3.23 7.16
N VAL A 66 -5.40 -2.33 7.82
CA VAL A 66 -5.39 -2.18 9.27
C VAL A 66 -5.73 -0.74 9.66
N PRO A 67 -6.28 -0.49 10.87
CA PRO A 67 -6.47 0.89 11.35
C PRO A 67 -5.16 1.68 11.38
N GLY A 68 -5.20 2.99 11.19
CA GLY A 68 -4.01 3.83 11.08
C GLY A 68 -3.07 3.76 12.29
N ASP A 69 -3.60 3.61 13.51
CA ASP A 69 -2.81 3.44 14.73
C ASP A 69 -2.07 2.10 14.80
N MET A 70 -2.42 1.14 13.94
CA MET A 70 -1.79 -0.18 13.80
C MET A 70 -0.97 -0.33 12.51
N ASP A 71 -0.92 0.69 11.64
CA ASP A 71 -0.27 0.64 10.33
C ASP A 71 1.26 0.58 10.37
N GLY A 72 1.87 1.20 11.39
CA GLY A 72 3.32 1.14 11.59
C GLY A 72 4.15 2.10 10.72
N GLY A 73 3.54 3.15 10.21
CA GLY A 73 4.22 4.24 9.50
C GLY A 73 5.19 5.04 10.39
N PRO A 74 5.80 6.13 9.85
CA PRO A 74 6.86 6.89 10.52
C PRO A 74 6.44 7.54 11.85
N GLN A 75 5.14 7.72 12.09
CA GLN A 75 4.62 8.23 13.37
C GLN A 75 4.65 7.17 14.49
N ARG A 76 4.74 5.89 14.14
CA ARG A 76 4.74 4.78 15.10
C ARG A 76 6.16 4.27 15.36
N GLU A 77 6.98 5.10 15.95
CA GLU A 77 8.34 4.74 16.35
C GLU A 77 8.35 3.80 17.57
N VAL A 78 9.18 2.75 17.50
CA VAL A 78 9.51 1.87 18.62
C VAL A 78 10.94 2.18 19.04
N GLN A 79 11.08 2.79 20.22
CA GLN A 79 12.38 3.20 20.75
C GLN A 79 13.26 1.99 21.12
N PRO A 80 14.60 2.12 21.20
CA PRO A 80 15.49 1.07 21.68
C PRO A 80 15.04 0.51 23.05
N GLY A 81 14.88 -0.81 23.13
CA GLY A 81 14.43 -1.51 24.33
C GLY A 81 12.94 -1.42 24.62
N ALA A 82 12.17 -0.74 23.77
CA ALA A 82 10.70 -0.69 23.87
C ALA A 82 10.04 -1.78 23.03
N ASP A 83 8.74 -1.95 23.26
CA ASP A 83 7.89 -2.83 22.47
C ASP A 83 6.60 -2.11 22.01
N TRP A 84 5.96 -2.67 21.00
CA TRP A 84 4.69 -2.22 20.46
C TRP A 84 3.75 -3.41 20.26
N ASP A 85 2.61 -3.35 20.95
CA ASP A 85 1.54 -4.34 20.80
C ASP A 85 0.59 -3.91 19.69
N VAL A 86 0.41 -4.78 18.69
CA VAL A 86 -0.43 -4.59 17.51
C VAL A 86 -1.57 -5.58 17.56
N LYS A 87 -2.78 -5.12 17.29
CA LYS A 87 -3.96 -5.98 17.21
C LYS A 87 -4.91 -5.47 16.14
N PHE A 88 -5.20 -6.32 15.15
CA PHE A 88 -6.18 -6.03 14.11
C PHE A 88 -6.91 -7.28 13.64
N GLN A 89 -8.06 -7.10 13.03
CA GLN A 89 -8.74 -8.15 12.28
C GLN A 89 -8.10 -8.28 10.90
N VAL A 90 -7.87 -9.49 10.46
CA VAL A 90 -7.33 -9.77 9.11
C VAL A 90 -8.48 -9.69 8.12
N ASP A 91 -8.63 -8.53 7.47
CA ASP A 91 -9.72 -8.29 6.50
C ASP A 91 -9.27 -8.50 5.05
N ASN A 92 -7.97 -8.62 4.84
CA ASN A 92 -7.37 -8.82 3.53
C ASN A 92 -7.82 -10.13 2.88
N PRO A 93 -8.04 -10.16 1.55
CA PRO A 93 -8.23 -11.41 0.82
C PRO A 93 -6.95 -12.25 0.83
N ALA A 94 -7.08 -13.54 0.47
CA ALA A 94 -5.94 -14.42 0.31
C ALA A 94 -4.91 -13.85 -0.68
N GLY A 95 -3.63 -13.86 -0.29
CA GLY A 95 -2.55 -13.29 -1.08
C GLY A 95 -1.25 -13.19 -0.32
N THR A 96 -0.27 -12.58 -0.97
CA THR A 96 1.06 -12.34 -0.42
C THR A 96 1.23 -10.88 -0.07
N TYR A 97 1.46 -10.62 1.21
CA TYR A 97 1.77 -9.33 1.81
C TYR A 97 3.15 -9.42 2.45
N TRP A 98 3.63 -8.35 3.06
CA TRP A 98 4.92 -8.36 3.73
C TRP A 98 5.01 -7.32 4.84
N TYR A 99 6.07 -7.35 5.60
CA TYR A 99 6.37 -6.33 6.60
C TYR A 99 7.80 -5.85 6.44
N HIS A 100 8.02 -4.57 6.70
CA HIS A 100 9.32 -3.94 6.61
C HIS A 100 9.40 -2.71 7.54
N PRO A 101 10.60 -2.17 7.82
CA PRO A 101 10.74 -0.97 8.63
C PRO A 101 10.22 0.25 7.86
N HIS A 102 9.68 1.21 8.60
CA HIS A 102 9.20 2.48 8.03
C HIS A 102 9.51 3.68 8.96
N PRO A 103 10.64 3.71 9.70
CA PRO A 103 10.98 4.87 10.52
C PRO A 103 11.47 6.01 9.62
N HIS A 104 11.17 7.24 10.02
CA HIS A 104 11.54 8.43 9.25
C HIS A 104 13.03 8.45 8.91
N MET A 105 13.40 8.55 7.62
CA MET A 105 14.76 8.62 7.06
C MET A 105 15.66 7.40 7.34
N LEU A 106 15.11 6.28 7.79
CA LEU A 106 15.89 5.08 8.12
C LEU A 106 15.38 3.82 7.43
N THR A 107 14.31 3.91 6.61
CA THR A 107 13.69 2.77 5.93
C THR A 107 14.70 2.02 5.07
N ALA A 108 15.38 2.71 4.15
CA ALA A 108 16.36 2.10 3.25
C ALA A 108 17.51 1.44 4.01
N SER A 109 18.02 2.10 5.05
CA SER A 109 19.16 1.58 5.81
C SER A 109 18.81 0.32 6.61
N GLN A 110 17.64 0.27 7.22
CA GLN A 110 17.18 -0.87 8.00
C GLN A 110 16.75 -2.04 7.12
N ALA A 111 16.03 -1.78 6.01
CA ALA A 111 15.67 -2.79 5.02
C ALA A 111 16.91 -3.38 4.32
N THR A 112 17.92 -2.54 4.00
CA THR A 112 19.22 -3.03 3.49
C THR A 112 19.82 -4.05 4.42
N LYS A 113 19.82 -3.78 5.72
CA LYS A 113 20.42 -4.66 6.74
C LYS A 113 19.61 -5.91 7.03
N GLY A 114 18.35 -6.03 6.54
CA GLY A 114 17.59 -7.27 6.55
C GLY A 114 16.30 -7.26 7.36
N ILE A 115 15.80 -6.10 7.80
CA ILE A 115 14.47 -6.05 8.42
C ILE A 115 13.41 -6.13 7.32
N ALA A 116 12.88 -7.31 7.07
CA ALA A 116 11.74 -7.56 6.22
C ALA A 116 11.27 -9.01 6.41
N GLY A 117 10.01 -9.29 6.10
CA GLY A 117 9.48 -10.66 6.08
C GLY A 117 8.12 -10.71 5.38
N MET A 118 7.73 -11.89 4.93
CA MET A 118 6.51 -12.10 4.17
C MET A 118 5.32 -12.36 5.11
N ILE A 119 4.13 -11.94 4.69
CA ILE A 119 2.84 -12.30 5.29
C ILE A 119 2.05 -13.03 4.21
N ILE A 120 1.52 -14.19 4.52
CA ILE A 120 0.61 -14.94 3.67
C ILE A 120 -0.75 -14.95 4.36
N VAL A 121 -1.74 -14.43 3.69
CA VAL A 121 -3.14 -14.53 4.11
C VAL A 121 -3.82 -15.62 3.30
N ARG A 122 -4.60 -16.45 3.99
CA ARG A 122 -5.47 -17.47 3.41
C ARG A 122 -6.93 -17.11 3.66
N ASP A 123 -7.82 -17.57 2.78
CA ASP A 123 -9.26 -17.46 2.97
C ASP A 123 -10.00 -18.63 2.32
N ALA A 124 -11.29 -18.72 2.61
CA ALA A 124 -12.13 -19.82 2.11
C ALA A 124 -12.27 -19.83 0.56
N GLU A 125 -12.09 -18.69 -0.12
CA GLU A 125 -12.14 -18.61 -1.58
C GLU A 125 -10.89 -19.25 -2.19
N GLU A 126 -9.72 -18.92 -1.69
CA GLU A 126 -8.45 -19.53 -2.12
C GLU A 126 -8.37 -21.00 -1.74
N GLU A 127 -8.83 -21.37 -0.55
CA GLU A 127 -8.82 -22.76 -0.06
C GLU A 127 -9.74 -23.71 -0.86
N ALA A 128 -10.78 -23.16 -1.49
CA ALA A 128 -11.68 -23.91 -2.36
C ALA A 128 -11.07 -24.25 -3.73
N LEU A 129 -9.94 -23.62 -4.10
CA LEU A 129 -9.23 -23.88 -5.35
C LEU A 129 -8.22 -25.02 -5.16
N ASP A 130 -7.98 -25.79 -6.23
CA ASP A 130 -6.92 -26.79 -6.26
C ASP A 130 -5.57 -26.14 -6.59
N LEU A 131 -4.96 -25.50 -5.58
CA LEU A 131 -3.70 -24.76 -5.70
C LEU A 131 -2.62 -25.41 -4.83
N PRO A 132 -1.35 -25.37 -5.23
CA PRO A 132 -0.23 -25.69 -4.34
C PRO A 132 -0.28 -24.81 -3.09
N ARG A 133 -0.21 -25.42 -1.89
CA ARG A 133 -0.31 -24.69 -0.62
C ARG A 133 0.50 -25.27 0.53
N ALA A 134 1.24 -26.34 0.30
CA ALA A 134 2.12 -26.91 1.29
C ALA A 134 3.40 -26.08 1.37
N TYR A 135 3.44 -25.14 2.35
CA TYR A 135 4.54 -24.18 2.52
C TYR A 135 5.92 -24.88 2.60
N GLY A 136 6.83 -24.47 1.74
CA GLY A 136 8.17 -25.04 1.62
C GLY A 136 8.24 -26.41 0.92
N VAL A 137 7.11 -26.91 0.41
CA VAL A 137 7.03 -28.18 -0.35
C VAL A 137 6.61 -27.92 -1.80
N ASP A 138 5.52 -27.22 -2.03
CA ASP A 138 5.02 -26.82 -3.36
C ASP A 138 4.51 -25.34 -3.39
N ASP A 139 4.56 -24.63 -2.26
CA ASP A 139 4.23 -23.21 -2.09
C ASP A 139 5.44 -22.52 -1.45
N PHE A 140 6.16 -21.71 -2.22
CA PHE A 140 7.46 -21.17 -1.84
C PHE A 140 7.48 -19.64 -1.80
N PRO A 141 7.91 -19.03 -0.67
CA PRO A 141 8.23 -17.61 -0.64
C PRO A 141 9.53 -17.34 -1.40
N VAL A 142 9.54 -16.28 -2.21
CA VAL A 142 10.69 -15.89 -3.03
C VAL A 142 10.88 -14.37 -2.90
N VAL A 143 11.64 -13.94 -1.90
CA VAL A 143 12.01 -12.54 -1.70
C VAL A 143 13.27 -12.25 -2.50
N VAL A 144 13.14 -11.47 -3.57
CA VAL A 144 14.27 -11.10 -4.44
C VAL A 144 14.81 -9.74 -4.00
N GLN A 145 16.12 -9.67 -3.76
CA GLN A 145 16.81 -8.45 -3.35
C GLN A 145 18.15 -8.34 -4.08
N ASP A 146 18.67 -7.13 -4.22
CA ASP A 146 20.07 -6.91 -4.55
C ASP A 146 20.78 -6.16 -3.44
N ARG A 147 22.01 -6.53 -3.16
CA ARG A 147 22.83 -5.92 -2.11
C ARG A 147 24.23 -5.67 -2.61
N ARG A 148 24.86 -4.61 -2.06
CA ARG A 148 26.27 -4.32 -2.30
C ARG A 148 27.09 -4.77 -1.11
N PHE A 149 28.14 -5.55 -1.37
CA PHE A 149 29.09 -5.98 -0.35
C PHE A 149 30.46 -5.37 -0.62
N LEU A 150 31.06 -4.75 0.39
CA LEU A 150 32.43 -4.25 0.30
C LEU A 150 33.41 -5.35 0.73
N ALA A 151 34.67 -5.20 0.36
CA ALA A 151 35.71 -6.19 0.67
C ALA A 151 35.92 -6.49 2.16
N ASN A 152 35.52 -5.56 3.03
CA ASN A 152 35.54 -5.75 4.49
C ASN A 152 34.27 -6.41 5.05
N GLY A 153 33.35 -6.87 4.20
CA GLY A 153 32.08 -7.48 4.56
C GLY A 153 30.97 -6.48 4.92
N SER A 154 31.22 -5.18 4.89
CA SER A 154 30.15 -4.21 5.14
C SER A 154 29.17 -4.16 3.97
N MET A 155 27.88 -3.88 4.29
CA MET A 155 26.77 -3.79 3.36
C MET A 155 26.18 -2.36 3.44
N PRO A 156 26.69 -1.42 2.60
CA PRO A 156 26.21 -0.05 2.59
C PRO A 156 24.81 0.04 2.03
N THR A 157 24.06 1.04 2.49
CA THR A 157 22.77 1.41 1.87
C THR A 157 23.06 2.01 0.51
N ALA A 158 22.54 1.38 -0.54
CA ALA A 158 22.73 1.80 -1.92
C ALA A 158 21.42 1.54 -2.70
N PRO A 159 21.15 2.31 -3.78
CA PRO A 159 19.99 2.05 -4.63
C PRO A 159 20.11 0.72 -5.35
N TYR A 160 21.34 0.36 -5.74
CA TYR A 160 21.61 -0.88 -6.47
C TYR A 160 22.74 -1.67 -5.83
N GLY A 161 22.52 -2.97 -5.75
CA GLY A 161 23.54 -3.96 -5.43
C GLY A 161 24.21 -4.56 -6.66
N ASP A 162 25.26 -5.31 -6.43
CA ASP A 162 25.97 -6.14 -7.41
C ASP A 162 25.83 -7.64 -7.12
N SER A 163 25.13 -7.98 -6.06
CA SER A 163 24.86 -9.33 -5.61
C SER A 163 23.36 -9.54 -5.42
N VAL A 164 22.80 -10.48 -6.18
CA VAL A 164 21.38 -10.88 -6.05
C VAL A 164 21.23 -11.86 -4.90
N LEU A 165 20.24 -11.62 -4.05
CA LEU A 165 19.87 -12.52 -2.95
C LEU A 165 18.43 -12.99 -3.17
N VAL A 166 18.18 -14.28 -2.96
CA VAL A 166 16.84 -14.84 -2.81
C VAL A 166 16.70 -15.36 -1.38
N ASN A 167 15.72 -14.87 -0.65
CA ASN A 167 15.53 -15.20 0.77
C ASN A 167 16.82 -15.01 1.60
N GLY A 168 17.60 -13.96 1.30
CA GLY A 168 18.87 -13.66 1.96
C GLY A 168 20.05 -14.52 1.50
N THR A 169 19.91 -15.40 0.50
CA THR A 169 20.96 -16.31 0.03
C THR A 169 21.47 -15.87 -1.33
N PRO A 170 22.78 -15.60 -1.50
CA PRO A 170 23.38 -15.38 -2.81
C PRO A 170 23.47 -16.70 -3.59
N HIS A 171 23.36 -16.64 -4.93
CA HIS A 171 23.41 -17.82 -5.81
C HIS A 171 22.42 -18.91 -5.40
N ALA A 172 21.22 -18.52 -4.98
CA ALA A 172 20.21 -19.40 -4.41
C ALA A 172 19.75 -20.49 -5.40
N TYR A 173 19.41 -21.64 -4.85
CA TYR A 173 18.67 -22.67 -5.57
C TYR A 173 17.46 -23.11 -4.73
N LEU A 174 16.47 -23.67 -5.42
CA LEU A 174 15.25 -24.18 -4.84
C LEU A 174 14.95 -25.56 -5.40
N ASP A 175 14.74 -26.54 -4.55
CA ASP A 175 14.26 -27.85 -4.93
C ASP A 175 12.74 -27.83 -5.02
N CYS A 176 12.19 -28.08 -6.22
CA CYS A 176 10.76 -28.09 -6.48
C CYS A 176 10.32 -29.46 -6.99
N PRO A 177 9.19 -30.02 -6.52
CA PRO A 177 8.67 -31.28 -7.03
C PRO A 177 8.18 -31.14 -8.48
N ALA A 178 8.25 -32.24 -9.26
CA ALA A 178 7.80 -32.33 -10.65
C ALA A 178 6.26 -32.31 -10.76
N GLN A 179 5.66 -31.18 -10.43
CA GLN A 179 4.22 -30.91 -10.41
C GLN A 179 3.98 -29.41 -10.60
N VAL A 180 2.73 -28.95 -10.55
CA VAL A 180 2.46 -27.53 -10.44
C VAL A 180 2.93 -27.04 -9.07
N VAL A 181 3.77 -25.99 -9.05
CA VAL A 181 4.24 -25.33 -7.81
C VAL A 181 3.86 -23.86 -7.82
N ARG A 182 3.78 -23.26 -6.63
CA ARG A 182 3.45 -21.86 -6.43
C ARG A 182 4.69 -21.11 -5.94
N LEU A 183 5.09 -20.07 -6.67
CA LEU A 183 6.14 -19.14 -6.23
C LEU A 183 5.49 -17.81 -5.82
N ARG A 184 5.75 -17.37 -4.59
CA ARG A 184 5.30 -16.10 -4.05
C ARG A 184 6.41 -15.08 -4.19
N LEU A 185 6.41 -14.33 -5.30
CA LEU A 185 7.44 -13.38 -5.65
C LEU A 185 7.23 -12.06 -4.90
N LEU A 186 8.27 -11.55 -4.26
CA LEU A 186 8.33 -10.22 -3.65
C LEU A 186 9.62 -9.52 -4.09
N ASN A 187 9.52 -8.32 -4.59
CA ASN A 187 10.68 -7.46 -4.77
C ASN A 187 10.97 -6.66 -3.49
N GLY A 188 11.94 -7.14 -2.71
CA GLY A 188 12.44 -6.49 -1.49
C GLY A 188 13.74 -5.69 -1.70
N ALA A 189 14.07 -5.30 -2.93
CA ALA A 189 15.21 -4.44 -3.23
C ALA A 189 14.96 -2.97 -2.85
N ASN A 190 16.00 -2.18 -2.72
CA ASN A 190 15.87 -0.77 -2.36
C ASN A 190 15.32 0.08 -3.51
N ALA A 191 15.74 -0.21 -4.75
CA ALA A 191 15.37 0.57 -5.92
C ALA A 191 15.25 -0.24 -7.21
N ARG A 192 15.95 -1.39 -7.33
CA ARG A 192 15.99 -2.16 -8.57
C ARG A 192 14.62 -2.76 -8.90
N VAL A 193 14.18 -2.55 -10.12
CA VAL A 193 13.08 -3.28 -10.76
C VAL A 193 13.66 -4.53 -11.42
N PHE A 194 13.04 -5.68 -11.21
CA PHE A 194 13.40 -6.92 -11.88
C PHE A 194 12.42 -7.19 -13.02
N ASP A 195 12.91 -7.67 -14.15
CA ASP A 195 12.08 -8.21 -15.24
C ASP A 195 12.30 -9.72 -15.31
N LEU A 196 11.46 -10.45 -14.56
CA LEU A 196 11.65 -11.86 -14.29
C LEU A 196 11.15 -12.73 -15.45
N GLY A 197 11.91 -13.79 -15.74
CA GLY A 197 11.53 -14.78 -16.73
C GLY A 197 12.50 -15.95 -16.72
N PHE A 198 12.13 -17.10 -17.29
CA PHE A 198 13.02 -18.22 -17.39
C PHE A 198 13.93 -18.11 -18.63
N GLU A 199 15.21 -18.52 -18.49
CA GLU A 199 16.20 -18.49 -19.56
C GLU A 199 15.76 -19.26 -20.81
N ASN A 200 15.04 -20.37 -20.61
CA ASN A 200 14.54 -21.24 -21.66
C ASN A 200 13.14 -20.88 -22.19
N GLY A 201 12.56 -19.75 -21.76
CA GLY A 201 11.22 -19.32 -22.17
C GLY A 201 10.07 -20.08 -21.50
N THR A 202 10.31 -20.79 -20.39
CA THR A 202 9.22 -21.44 -19.63
C THR A 202 8.20 -20.39 -19.17
N GLU A 203 6.94 -20.64 -19.46
CA GLU A 203 5.82 -19.77 -19.10
C GLU A 203 5.53 -19.79 -17.60
N MET A 204 5.16 -18.63 -17.08
CA MET A 204 4.63 -18.44 -15.73
C MET A 204 3.14 -18.12 -15.82
N HIS A 205 2.34 -18.63 -14.88
CA HIS A 205 0.92 -18.34 -14.81
C HIS A 205 0.64 -17.47 -13.58
N VAL A 206 0.51 -16.16 -13.78
CA VAL A 206 0.26 -15.21 -12.70
C VAL A 206 -1.16 -15.40 -12.18
N ILE A 207 -1.29 -15.59 -10.86
CA ILE A 207 -2.58 -15.88 -10.20
C ILE A 207 -3.01 -14.80 -9.21
N THR A 208 -2.08 -13.94 -8.73
CA THR A 208 -2.44 -12.80 -7.87
C THR A 208 -1.75 -11.52 -8.33
N GLY A 209 -2.35 -10.37 -7.97
CA GLY A 209 -1.64 -9.11 -7.79
C GLY A 209 -1.24 -8.94 -6.32
N ASP A 210 -0.89 -7.69 -5.92
CA ASP A 210 -0.53 -7.34 -4.55
C ASP A 210 -1.69 -7.59 -3.56
N GLY A 211 -2.92 -7.35 -4.00
CA GLY A 211 -4.11 -7.34 -3.17
C GLY A 211 -5.02 -8.57 -3.32
N GLY A 212 -4.51 -9.70 -3.83
CA GLY A 212 -5.25 -10.97 -3.89
C GLY A 212 -5.36 -11.57 -5.29
N LEU A 213 -6.20 -12.60 -5.42
CA LEU A 213 -6.37 -13.39 -6.64
C LEU A 213 -6.84 -12.56 -7.84
N LEU A 214 -6.29 -12.86 -9.01
CA LEU A 214 -6.86 -12.46 -10.31
C LEU A 214 -8.14 -13.25 -10.60
N ASN A 215 -8.87 -12.87 -11.65
CA ASN A 215 -10.07 -13.62 -12.05
C ASN A 215 -9.74 -14.96 -12.73
N ALA A 216 -8.62 -15.01 -13.42
CA ALA A 216 -8.09 -16.19 -14.07
C ALA A 216 -6.55 -16.11 -14.14
N PRO A 217 -5.84 -17.23 -14.27
CA PRO A 217 -4.40 -17.20 -14.48
C PRO A 217 -4.03 -16.45 -15.77
N VAL A 218 -3.00 -15.62 -15.68
CA VAL A 218 -2.46 -14.89 -16.84
C VAL A 218 -1.10 -15.47 -17.20
N THR A 219 -0.98 -16.04 -18.37
CA THR A 219 0.26 -16.63 -18.87
C THR A 219 1.20 -15.57 -19.40
N THR A 220 2.47 -15.61 -19.01
CA THR A 220 3.52 -14.71 -19.48
C THR A 220 4.90 -15.34 -19.40
N GLU A 221 5.81 -14.95 -20.29
CA GLU A 221 7.24 -15.29 -20.22
C GLU A 221 8.06 -14.23 -19.49
N ARG A 222 7.51 -13.01 -19.31
CA ARG A 222 8.16 -11.89 -18.65
C ARG A 222 7.22 -11.26 -17.64
N LEU A 223 7.72 -11.01 -16.44
CA LEU A 223 6.96 -10.38 -15.36
C LEU A 223 7.81 -9.29 -14.70
N ARG A 224 7.47 -8.06 -15.01
CA ARG A 224 8.11 -6.90 -14.35
C ARG A 224 7.63 -6.81 -12.92
N LEU A 225 8.57 -6.69 -11.99
CA LEU A 225 8.32 -6.66 -10.55
C LEU A 225 9.05 -5.45 -9.96
N SER A 226 8.32 -4.37 -9.65
CA SER A 226 8.90 -3.18 -9.03
C SER A 226 8.96 -3.32 -7.49
N ASN A 227 9.66 -2.38 -6.86
CA ASN A 227 9.89 -2.44 -5.40
C ASN A 227 8.57 -2.44 -4.62
N GLY A 228 8.44 -3.41 -3.72
CA GLY A 228 7.24 -3.63 -2.92
C GLY A 228 6.14 -4.42 -3.61
N GLU A 229 6.17 -4.60 -4.94
CA GLU A 229 5.19 -5.44 -5.64
C GLU A 229 5.34 -6.92 -5.30
N ARG A 230 4.20 -7.61 -5.33
CA ARG A 230 4.10 -9.06 -5.14
C ARG A 230 3.25 -9.64 -6.25
N TYR A 231 3.68 -10.79 -6.74
CA TYR A 231 2.89 -11.65 -7.61
C TYR A 231 3.05 -13.10 -7.16
N GLU A 232 1.98 -13.86 -7.27
CA GLU A 232 2.09 -15.30 -7.14
C GLU A 232 1.95 -15.93 -8.52
N VAL A 233 2.87 -16.83 -8.82
CA VAL A 233 2.89 -17.52 -10.10
C VAL A 233 2.81 -19.01 -9.89
N LEU A 234 2.02 -19.69 -10.72
CA LEU A 234 2.08 -21.13 -10.86
C LEU A 234 3.10 -21.47 -11.96
N LEU A 235 3.91 -22.46 -11.67
CA LEU A 235 4.89 -23.03 -12.59
C LEU A 235 4.61 -24.51 -12.74
N ASP A 236 4.29 -24.95 -13.96
CA ASP A 236 4.08 -26.37 -14.24
C ASP A 236 5.42 -27.05 -14.53
N LEU A 237 5.88 -27.86 -13.59
CA LEU A 237 7.10 -28.65 -13.67
C LEU A 237 6.83 -30.12 -13.97
N SER A 238 5.59 -30.49 -14.34
CA SER A 238 5.21 -31.86 -14.64
C SER A 238 6.07 -32.43 -15.77
N GLY A 239 6.62 -33.62 -15.56
CA GLY A 239 7.48 -34.28 -16.54
C GLY A 239 8.91 -33.76 -16.64
N LEU A 240 9.33 -32.82 -15.80
CA LEU A 240 10.67 -32.21 -15.79
C LEU A 240 11.57 -32.78 -14.67
N GLU A 241 11.20 -33.91 -14.05
CA GLU A 241 12.02 -34.53 -12.98
C GLU A 241 13.48 -34.74 -13.43
N GLY A 242 14.42 -34.23 -12.63
CA GLY A 242 15.85 -34.25 -12.91
C GLY A 242 16.37 -33.07 -13.70
N ASP A 243 15.49 -32.25 -14.26
CA ASP A 243 15.85 -31.01 -14.97
C ASP A 243 16.17 -29.83 -14.03
N SER A 244 16.69 -28.78 -14.61
CA SER A 244 16.97 -27.52 -13.90
C SER A 244 16.57 -26.34 -14.77
N LEU A 245 15.84 -25.38 -14.16
CA LEU A 245 15.45 -24.13 -14.78
C LEU A 245 16.18 -22.97 -14.12
N LEU A 246 16.47 -21.92 -14.88
CA LEU A 246 17.12 -20.73 -14.38
C LEU A 246 16.17 -19.52 -14.53
N LEU A 247 15.69 -19.02 -13.39
CA LEU A 247 14.96 -17.76 -13.35
C LEU A 247 15.99 -16.62 -13.47
N MET A 248 15.79 -15.75 -14.43
CA MET A 248 16.63 -14.61 -14.78
C MET A 248 15.93 -13.31 -14.47
N SER A 249 16.67 -12.23 -14.37
CA SER A 249 16.15 -10.87 -14.57
C SER A 249 16.71 -10.34 -15.87
N PHE A 250 15.83 -9.98 -16.80
CA PHE A 250 16.17 -9.45 -18.12
C PHE A 250 16.35 -7.92 -18.07
N GLY A 251 17.38 -7.48 -17.35
CA GLY A 251 17.67 -6.06 -17.18
C GLY A 251 17.97 -5.32 -18.47
N SER A 252 18.41 -6.02 -19.52
CA SER A 252 18.63 -5.46 -20.85
C SER A 252 17.34 -5.07 -21.58
N GLU A 253 16.20 -5.65 -21.20
CA GLU A 253 14.88 -5.39 -21.78
C GLU A 253 14.15 -4.22 -21.09
N LEU A 254 14.64 -3.76 -19.91
CA LEU A 254 14.03 -2.64 -19.18
C LEU A 254 14.14 -1.32 -19.95
N PRO A 255 13.05 -0.53 -20.04
CA PRO A 255 13.12 0.84 -20.54
C PRO A 255 14.15 1.67 -19.78
N GLN A 256 14.83 2.60 -20.46
CA GLN A 256 15.92 3.40 -19.86
C GLN A 256 15.50 4.25 -18.65
N THR A 257 14.23 4.55 -18.50
CA THR A 257 13.68 5.29 -17.36
C THR A 257 13.44 4.43 -16.14
N VAL A 258 13.46 3.09 -16.26
CA VAL A 258 13.16 2.15 -15.20
C VAL A 258 14.43 1.85 -14.37
N PRO A 259 14.35 1.90 -13.03
CA PRO A 259 15.46 1.57 -12.14
C PRO A 259 16.03 0.18 -12.37
N GLY A 260 17.34 0.08 -12.58
CA GLY A 260 18.03 -1.18 -12.93
C GLY A 260 18.34 -1.33 -14.41
N SER A 261 17.80 -0.47 -15.28
CA SER A 261 18.18 -0.38 -16.70
C SER A 261 19.58 0.18 -16.89
N ASN A 262 20.03 0.23 -18.14
CA ASN A 262 21.32 0.85 -18.53
C ASN A 262 21.21 2.39 -18.52
N ASN A 263 20.72 2.96 -17.44
CA ASN A 263 20.63 4.42 -17.27
C ASN A 263 21.73 4.91 -16.36
N LEU A 264 22.58 5.80 -16.87
CA LEU A 264 23.72 6.38 -16.14
C LEU A 264 23.33 7.53 -15.19
N VAL A 265 22.08 7.92 -15.13
CA VAL A 265 21.58 9.01 -14.26
C VAL A 265 21.66 8.65 -12.78
N TRP A 266 21.72 7.36 -12.47
CA TRP A 266 21.78 6.80 -11.13
C TRP A 266 23.14 6.20 -10.82
N GLU A 267 23.34 5.80 -9.59
CA GLU A 267 24.53 5.07 -9.19
C GLU A 267 24.72 3.82 -10.09
N SER A 268 25.93 3.62 -10.58
CA SER A 268 26.23 2.47 -11.41
C SER A 268 26.30 1.18 -10.58
N SER A 269 25.79 0.09 -11.15
CA SER A 269 25.98 -1.28 -10.67
C SER A 269 26.35 -2.16 -11.84
N ALA A 270 27.12 -3.20 -11.58
CA ALA A 270 27.50 -4.19 -12.59
C ALA A 270 26.28 -4.94 -13.18
N LEU A 271 25.15 -4.91 -12.49
CA LEU A 271 23.90 -5.57 -12.91
C LEU A 271 22.95 -4.65 -13.68
N ASN A 272 23.26 -3.37 -13.82
CA ASN A 272 22.35 -2.44 -14.53
C ASN A 272 22.39 -2.69 -16.04
N GLY A 273 21.22 -2.86 -16.64
CA GLY A 273 21.02 -3.04 -18.07
C GLY A 273 21.59 -4.33 -18.65
N ILE A 274 21.86 -5.31 -17.82
CA ILE A 274 22.27 -6.65 -18.25
C ILE A 274 21.31 -7.71 -17.72
N ASP A 275 21.34 -8.89 -18.34
CA ASP A 275 20.61 -10.07 -17.89
C ASP A 275 21.47 -10.86 -16.90
N PHE A 276 20.85 -11.29 -15.81
CA PHE A 276 21.55 -11.99 -14.74
C PHE A 276 20.66 -13.06 -14.07
N PRO A 277 21.28 -14.16 -13.56
CA PRO A 277 20.55 -15.20 -12.85
C PRO A 277 20.03 -14.70 -11.49
N VAL A 278 18.79 -15.10 -11.16
CA VAL A 278 18.12 -14.80 -9.88
C VAL A 278 18.00 -16.06 -9.02
N LEU A 279 17.41 -17.14 -9.57
CA LEU A 279 17.15 -18.37 -8.83
C LEU A 279 17.29 -19.58 -9.75
N ARG A 280 18.00 -20.60 -9.28
CA ARG A 280 18.04 -21.92 -9.93
C ARG A 280 16.97 -22.83 -9.32
N ILE A 281 16.04 -23.31 -10.12
CA ILE A 281 15.07 -24.34 -9.74
C ILE A 281 15.64 -25.70 -10.16
N ARG A 282 15.70 -26.63 -9.23
CA ARG A 282 16.06 -28.04 -9.48
C ARG A 282 14.80 -28.87 -9.29
N VAL A 283 14.42 -29.62 -10.32
CA VAL A 283 13.17 -30.37 -10.31
C VAL A 283 13.42 -31.74 -9.71
N THR A 284 12.76 -32.02 -8.59
CA THR A 284 12.84 -33.29 -7.87
C THR A 284 11.63 -34.19 -8.18
N ALA A 285 11.60 -35.41 -7.62
CA ALA A 285 10.43 -36.29 -7.75
C ALA A 285 9.13 -35.58 -7.24
N PRO A 286 7.98 -35.89 -7.85
CA PRO A 286 6.70 -35.31 -7.41
C PRO A 286 6.33 -35.75 -5.99
N THR A 287 5.46 -34.99 -5.33
CA THR A 287 4.89 -35.38 -4.03
C THR A 287 3.91 -36.58 -4.21
N PRO A 288 3.51 -37.26 -3.11
CA PRO A 288 2.53 -38.35 -3.20
C PRO A 288 1.15 -37.92 -3.75
N GLU A 289 0.77 -36.67 -3.53
CA GLU A 289 -0.50 -36.06 -3.97
C GLU A 289 -0.21 -34.76 -4.75
N PRO A 290 0.27 -34.88 -6.01
CA PRO A 290 0.72 -33.71 -6.77
C PRO A 290 -0.46 -32.91 -7.32
N VAL A 291 -0.40 -31.60 -7.26
CA VAL A 291 -1.24 -30.72 -8.09
C VAL A 291 -0.67 -30.76 -9.50
N THR A 292 -1.51 -31.16 -10.47
CA THR A 292 -1.10 -31.34 -11.88
C THR A 292 -1.93 -30.56 -12.88
N VAL A 293 -2.91 -29.81 -12.40
CA VAL A 293 -3.84 -29.06 -13.26
C VAL A 293 -3.81 -27.58 -12.86
N LEU A 294 -3.64 -26.72 -13.85
CA LEU A 294 -3.78 -25.28 -13.67
C LEU A 294 -5.26 -24.91 -13.58
N PRO A 295 -5.67 -24.06 -12.61
CA PRO A 295 -7.04 -23.58 -12.54
C PRO A 295 -7.36 -22.71 -13.76
N THR A 296 -8.63 -22.68 -14.19
CA THR A 296 -9.09 -21.82 -15.29
C THR A 296 -9.79 -20.55 -14.79
N THR A 297 -10.24 -20.56 -13.54
CA THR A 297 -10.88 -19.43 -12.84
C THR A 297 -10.35 -19.37 -11.42
N LEU A 298 -10.22 -18.17 -10.86
CA LEU A 298 -9.64 -17.96 -9.52
C LEU A 298 -10.61 -17.18 -8.62
N SER A 299 -11.06 -16.01 -9.03
CA SER A 299 -11.94 -15.16 -8.24
C SER A 299 -12.93 -14.40 -9.13
N ALA A 300 -13.80 -13.60 -8.50
CA ALA A 300 -14.70 -12.66 -9.16
C ALA A 300 -14.38 -11.20 -8.77
N ALA A 301 -13.15 -10.92 -8.34
CA ALA A 301 -12.74 -9.57 -7.98
C ALA A 301 -12.86 -8.61 -9.19
N ALA A 302 -13.40 -7.44 -8.95
CA ALA A 302 -13.60 -6.42 -9.97
C ALA A 302 -13.34 -5.02 -9.38
N PRO A 303 -12.85 -4.07 -10.19
CA PRO A 303 -12.77 -2.68 -9.78
C PRO A 303 -14.15 -2.13 -9.42
N TRP A 304 -14.19 -1.12 -8.56
CA TRP A 304 -15.40 -0.34 -8.33
C TRP A 304 -15.80 0.36 -9.62
N GLU A 305 -17.10 0.56 -9.82
CA GLU A 305 -17.60 1.36 -10.94
C GLU A 305 -17.11 2.81 -10.80
N GLU A 306 -16.57 3.41 -11.87
CA GLU A 306 -16.07 4.79 -11.86
C GLU A 306 -17.16 5.79 -11.44
N ALA A 307 -18.43 5.50 -11.74
CA ALA A 307 -19.58 6.31 -11.35
C ALA A 307 -19.77 6.41 -9.80
N LEU A 308 -19.19 5.51 -9.03
CA LEU A 308 -19.21 5.55 -7.57
C LEU A 308 -18.15 6.51 -6.99
N SER A 309 -17.23 7.00 -7.82
CA SER A 309 -16.20 7.92 -7.38
C SER A 309 -16.77 9.26 -6.98
N VAL A 310 -16.58 9.64 -5.73
CA VAL A 310 -17.01 10.94 -5.20
C VAL A 310 -15.99 12.04 -5.51
N ARG A 311 -14.76 11.68 -5.87
CA ARG A 311 -13.68 12.63 -6.13
C ARG A 311 -12.59 12.03 -7.03
N THR A 312 -12.03 12.86 -7.90
CA THR A 312 -10.77 12.59 -8.60
C THR A 312 -9.66 13.47 -8.04
N ARG A 313 -8.53 12.87 -7.66
CA ARG A 313 -7.32 13.61 -7.23
C ARG A 313 -6.21 13.41 -8.24
N THR A 314 -5.34 14.42 -8.36
CA THR A 314 -4.11 14.31 -9.16
C THR A 314 -2.89 14.36 -8.23
N LYS A 315 -1.99 13.39 -8.39
CA LYS A 315 -0.70 13.30 -7.73
C LYS A 315 0.39 13.42 -8.78
N ILE A 316 1.12 14.52 -8.75
CA ILE A 316 2.17 14.81 -9.72
C ILE A 316 3.52 14.47 -9.10
N LEU A 317 4.20 13.49 -9.66
CA LEU A 317 5.55 13.11 -9.28
C LEU A 317 6.54 14.00 -10.03
N THR A 318 7.41 14.67 -9.31
CA THR A 318 8.40 15.57 -9.87
C THR A 318 9.76 15.34 -9.23
N GLY A 319 10.80 15.70 -9.93
CA GLY A 319 12.18 15.64 -9.47
C GLY A 319 13.13 15.33 -10.61
N ASN A 320 14.35 15.82 -10.49
CA ASN A 320 15.44 15.49 -11.39
C ASN A 320 16.54 14.91 -10.50
N GLY A 321 16.55 13.58 -10.31
CA GLY A 321 17.48 12.95 -9.40
C GLY A 321 18.80 12.59 -10.05
N MET A 322 19.88 13.15 -9.55
CA MET A 322 21.11 12.38 -9.37
C MET A 322 21.03 11.78 -7.96
N VAL A 323 21.40 10.51 -7.83
CA VAL A 323 21.37 9.78 -6.55
C VAL A 323 22.02 10.62 -5.43
N GLY A 324 21.30 10.81 -4.35
CA GLY A 324 21.78 11.52 -3.17
C GLY A 324 21.71 13.05 -3.20
N MET A 325 21.25 13.68 -4.30
CA MET A 325 21.15 15.14 -4.41
C MET A 325 19.90 15.65 -5.14
N GLY A 326 18.99 14.79 -5.57
CA GLY A 326 17.72 15.18 -6.21
C GLY A 326 16.60 15.29 -5.20
N MET A 327 15.87 16.38 -5.21
CA MET A 327 14.61 16.48 -4.48
C MET A 327 13.50 15.84 -5.31
N PHE A 328 12.98 14.71 -4.85
CA PHE A 328 11.76 14.14 -5.40
C PHE A 328 10.56 14.59 -4.57
N MET A 329 9.50 14.96 -5.24
CA MET A 329 8.33 15.57 -4.60
C MET A 329 7.05 14.98 -5.19
N ILE A 330 6.00 14.98 -4.37
CA ILE A 330 4.63 14.72 -4.80
C ILE A 330 3.86 16.05 -4.70
N ASN A 331 3.27 16.51 -5.80
CA ASN A 331 2.58 17.80 -5.89
C ASN A 331 3.46 19.00 -5.46
N GLY A 332 4.78 18.93 -5.71
CA GLY A 332 5.72 19.97 -5.30
C GLY A 332 5.95 20.05 -3.80
N GLN A 333 5.55 19.02 -3.03
CA GLN A 333 5.69 18.94 -1.58
C GLN A 333 6.64 17.79 -1.22
N MET A 334 7.37 17.97 -0.13
CA MET A 334 8.16 16.96 0.56
C MET A 334 7.43 16.57 1.85
N PHE A 335 7.74 15.40 2.37
CA PHE A 335 7.13 14.92 3.60
C PHE A 335 7.42 15.85 4.78
N ASP A 336 6.39 16.16 5.52
CA ASP A 336 6.41 16.83 6.82
C ASP A 336 5.45 16.06 7.74
N ILE A 337 5.98 15.51 8.82
CA ILE A 337 5.23 14.63 9.73
C ILE A 337 4.04 15.33 10.40
N ASP A 338 4.08 16.65 10.51
CA ASP A 338 3.06 17.48 11.14
C ASP A 338 1.97 17.96 10.16
N VAL A 339 2.12 17.68 8.84
CA VAL A 339 1.22 18.17 7.78
C VAL A 339 0.37 17.06 7.19
N ILE A 340 -0.94 17.10 7.41
CA ILE A 340 -1.90 16.25 6.70
C ILE A 340 -2.17 16.83 5.31
N ASN A 341 -1.76 16.11 4.27
CA ASN A 341 -1.86 16.59 2.88
C ASN A 341 -3.24 16.34 2.28
N ASP A 342 -3.91 15.27 2.67
CA ASP A 342 -5.21 14.89 2.15
C ASP A 342 -6.13 14.34 3.26
N THR A 343 -7.44 14.56 3.09
CA THR A 343 -8.49 13.97 3.92
C THR A 343 -9.47 13.22 3.02
N MET A 344 -9.74 11.97 3.36
CA MET A 344 -10.70 11.09 2.72
C MET A 344 -11.86 10.80 3.66
N GLN A 345 -13.00 10.50 3.06
CA GLN A 345 -14.19 10.09 3.79
C GLN A 345 -14.21 8.56 3.91
N LEU A 346 -14.45 8.04 5.11
CA LEU A 346 -14.59 6.60 5.33
C LEU A 346 -15.70 6.02 4.42
N GLY A 347 -15.38 4.93 3.74
CA GLY A 347 -16.27 4.25 2.82
C GLY A 347 -16.35 4.87 1.42
N SER A 348 -15.74 6.05 1.20
CA SER A 348 -15.75 6.69 -0.12
C SER A 348 -14.90 5.94 -1.14
N VAL A 349 -15.30 6.04 -2.40
CA VAL A 349 -14.52 5.61 -3.56
C VAL A 349 -13.94 6.85 -4.21
N GLU A 350 -12.64 6.86 -4.50
CA GLU A 350 -11.99 7.95 -5.22
C GLU A 350 -11.17 7.42 -6.41
N ILE A 351 -10.97 8.28 -7.42
CA ILE A 351 -10.03 8.04 -8.52
C ILE A 351 -8.80 8.90 -8.28
N TRP A 352 -7.60 8.29 -8.36
CA TRP A 352 -6.35 9.02 -8.32
C TRP A 352 -5.64 8.94 -9.66
N ASN A 353 -5.28 10.09 -10.21
CA ASN A 353 -4.43 10.22 -11.39
C ASN A 353 -3.00 10.44 -10.91
N ILE A 354 -2.15 9.44 -11.06
CA ILE A 354 -0.72 9.56 -10.72
C ILE A 354 0.02 9.91 -12.00
N SER A 355 0.50 11.15 -12.10
CA SER A 355 1.23 11.64 -13.28
C SER A 355 2.71 11.81 -12.96
N ASN A 356 3.57 11.13 -13.70
CA ASN A 356 5.02 11.18 -13.48
C ASN A 356 5.69 12.17 -14.45
N ASN A 357 6.00 13.36 -13.95
CA ASN A 357 6.72 14.42 -14.67
C ASN A 357 8.22 14.41 -14.37
N SER A 358 8.74 13.35 -13.75
CA SER A 358 10.17 13.17 -13.52
C SER A 358 10.84 12.43 -14.69
N ASN A 359 12.14 12.23 -14.61
CA ASN A 359 12.93 11.56 -15.64
C ASN A 359 13.13 10.06 -15.41
N MET A 360 12.40 9.47 -14.44
CA MET A 360 12.50 8.06 -14.10
C MET A 360 11.19 7.48 -13.59
N ALA A 361 11.06 6.16 -13.64
CA ALA A 361 9.91 5.46 -13.11
C ALA A 361 9.91 5.43 -11.57
N HIS A 362 8.71 5.56 -10.99
CA HIS A 362 8.50 5.52 -9.54
C HIS A 362 7.46 4.47 -9.18
N PRO A 363 7.78 3.46 -8.35
CA PRO A 363 6.76 2.59 -7.75
C PRO A 363 6.00 3.37 -6.67
N MET A 364 4.73 3.62 -6.91
CA MET A 364 3.85 4.35 -5.97
C MET A 364 3.06 3.38 -5.12
N HIS A 365 3.22 3.50 -3.81
CA HIS A 365 2.49 2.74 -2.79
C HIS A 365 1.51 3.63 -2.02
N ILE A 366 0.37 3.06 -1.64
CA ILE A 366 -0.67 3.74 -0.85
C ILE A 366 -1.07 2.81 0.31
N HIS A 367 -0.87 3.27 1.54
CA HIS A 367 -1.18 2.51 2.76
C HIS A 367 -2.68 2.32 2.98
N GLY A 368 -3.04 1.21 3.63
CA GLY A 368 -4.38 0.95 4.14
C GLY A 368 -5.46 0.71 3.10
N VAL A 369 -5.11 0.65 1.81
CA VAL A 369 -6.04 0.41 0.70
C VAL A 369 -5.44 -0.50 -0.36
N SER A 370 -6.32 -1.25 -1.04
CA SER A 370 -6.00 -1.80 -2.37
C SER A 370 -6.69 -0.95 -3.42
N PHE A 371 -6.05 -0.80 -4.58
CA PHE A 371 -6.60 -0.09 -5.74
C PHE A 371 -6.62 -1.00 -6.97
N PHE A 372 -7.40 -0.63 -7.97
CA PHE A 372 -7.34 -1.20 -9.31
C PHE A 372 -6.80 -0.16 -10.29
N VAL A 373 -5.94 -0.60 -11.21
CA VAL A 373 -5.47 0.23 -12.31
C VAL A 373 -6.56 0.29 -13.37
N LEU A 374 -7.14 1.47 -13.59
CA LEU A 374 -8.16 1.69 -14.61
C LEU A 374 -7.54 1.76 -16.00
N ASP A 375 -6.49 2.57 -16.13
CA ASP A 375 -5.73 2.70 -17.36
C ASP A 375 -4.33 3.31 -17.12
N ARG A 376 -3.48 3.16 -18.16
CA ARG A 376 -2.14 3.76 -18.32
C ARG A 376 -2.16 4.64 -19.57
N ASN A 377 -2.17 5.97 -19.43
CA ASN A 377 -2.32 6.91 -20.56
C ASN A 377 -3.58 6.62 -21.42
N GLY A 378 -4.70 6.20 -20.80
CA GLY A 378 -5.95 5.86 -21.50
C GLY A 378 -5.96 4.47 -22.15
N VAL A 379 -4.96 3.63 -21.90
CA VAL A 379 -4.87 2.24 -22.39
C VAL A 379 -5.08 1.28 -21.22
N PRO A 380 -5.89 0.21 -21.34
CA PRO A 380 -6.03 -0.79 -20.28
C PRO A 380 -4.67 -1.33 -19.84
N PRO A 381 -4.48 -1.59 -18.51
CA PRO A 381 -3.24 -2.17 -18.02
C PRO A 381 -3.04 -3.61 -18.53
N PRO A 382 -1.80 -4.15 -18.49
CA PRO A 382 -1.55 -5.56 -18.73
C PRO A 382 -2.46 -6.45 -17.90
N LEU A 383 -2.79 -7.64 -18.40
CA LEU A 383 -3.77 -8.52 -17.74
C LEU A 383 -3.39 -8.88 -16.28
N TRP A 384 -2.09 -9.03 -16.00
CA TRP A 384 -1.62 -9.33 -14.64
C TRP A 384 -1.69 -8.14 -13.67
N GLU A 385 -1.90 -6.91 -14.17
CA GLU A 385 -2.15 -5.71 -13.36
C GLU A 385 -3.64 -5.40 -13.19
N GLN A 386 -4.54 -6.18 -13.76
CA GLN A 386 -5.98 -5.95 -13.67
C GLN A 386 -6.61 -6.44 -12.35
N GLY A 387 -5.82 -7.09 -11.49
CA GLY A 387 -6.21 -7.40 -10.12
C GLY A 387 -6.04 -6.23 -9.16
N ALA A 388 -6.43 -6.47 -7.91
CA ALA A 388 -6.18 -5.52 -6.83
C ALA A 388 -4.67 -5.38 -6.56
N LYS A 389 -4.21 -4.14 -6.37
CA LYS A 389 -2.80 -3.79 -6.12
C LYS A 389 -2.71 -2.75 -5.00
N ASP A 390 -1.53 -2.59 -4.44
CA ASP A 390 -1.18 -1.50 -3.52
C ASP A 390 0.11 -0.77 -3.92
N VAL A 391 0.85 -1.29 -4.92
CA VAL A 391 1.98 -0.64 -5.58
C VAL A 391 1.74 -0.58 -7.08
N VAL A 392 2.07 0.53 -7.72
CA VAL A 392 2.06 0.67 -9.18
C VAL A 392 3.32 1.39 -9.65
N LEU A 393 4.05 0.78 -10.58
CA LEU A 393 5.17 1.46 -11.24
C LEU A 393 4.62 2.47 -12.24
N VAL A 394 4.97 3.74 -12.10
CA VAL A 394 4.57 4.83 -13.01
C VAL A 394 5.78 5.27 -13.80
N ASP A 395 5.81 4.99 -15.11
CA ASP A 395 6.93 5.32 -15.98
C ASP A 395 7.06 6.84 -16.17
N ALA A 396 8.26 7.31 -16.58
CA ALA A 396 8.50 8.72 -16.86
C ALA A 396 7.59 9.21 -18.00
N GLY A 397 6.85 10.29 -17.76
CA GLY A 397 5.89 10.85 -18.72
C GLY A 397 4.55 10.12 -18.77
N GLU A 398 4.33 9.15 -17.88
CA GLU A 398 3.08 8.38 -17.80
C GLU A 398 2.10 9.00 -16.81
N THR A 399 0.80 8.80 -17.08
CA THR A 399 -0.29 8.99 -16.13
C THR A 399 -1.04 7.68 -15.96
N VAL A 400 -1.12 7.20 -14.73
CA VAL A 400 -1.87 6.01 -14.35
C VAL A 400 -3.11 6.43 -13.57
N ARG A 401 -4.29 5.90 -13.94
CA ARG A 401 -5.55 6.13 -13.20
C ARG A 401 -5.82 4.95 -12.31
N LEU A 402 -6.01 5.23 -11.03
CA LEU A 402 -6.29 4.24 -9.99
C LEU A 402 -7.68 4.49 -9.41
N ILE A 403 -8.44 3.43 -9.11
CA ILE A 403 -9.68 3.52 -8.35
C ILE A 403 -9.54 2.73 -7.06
N MET A 404 -9.95 3.32 -5.93
CA MET A 404 -9.82 2.71 -4.60
C MET A 404 -10.95 3.12 -3.68
N ARG A 405 -11.17 2.32 -2.64
CA ARG A 405 -12.13 2.61 -1.56
C ARG A 405 -11.39 2.72 -0.24
N PHE A 406 -11.69 3.77 0.52
CA PHE A 406 -11.12 4.01 1.85
C PHE A 406 -11.98 3.32 2.92
N GLY A 407 -11.62 2.08 3.26
CA GLY A 407 -12.43 1.19 4.11
C GLY A 407 -12.12 1.27 5.60
N HIS A 408 -10.98 1.83 5.99
CA HIS A 408 -10.51 1.85 7.38
C HIS A 408 -10.27 3.28 7.88
N PRO A 409 -10.75 3.64 9.08
CA PRO A 409 -10.50 4.96 9.65
C PRO A 409 -9.06 5.05 10.18
N THR A 410 -8.49 6.23 10.11
CA THR A 410 -7.13 6.48 10.61
C THR A 410 -7.06 6.74 12.10
N ALA A 411 -8.19 7.08 12.76
CA ALA A 411 -8.27 7.36 14.20
C ALA A 411 -7.21 8.38 14.69
N GLY A 412 -6.88 9.36 13.83
CA GLY A 412 -5.86 10.38 14.11
C GLY A 412 -4.42 9.99 13.80
N TRP A 413 -4.19 8.76 13.30
CA TRP A 413 -2.88 8.28 12.83
C TRP A 413 -2.89 8.22 11.31
N PRO A 414 -2.19 9.10 10.59
CA PRO A 414 -2.28 9.15 9.14
C PRO A 414 -1.66 7.92 8.46
N TYR A 415 -2.24 7.56 7.32
CA TYR A 415 -1.62 6.67 6.34
C TYR A 415 -0.70 7.45 5.42
N MET A 416 0.26 6.73 4.83
CA MET A 416 1.20 7.28 3.86
C MET A 416 0.80 6.95 2.43
N TYR A 417 1.24 7.77 1.48
CA TYR A 417 1.44 7.40 0.10
C TYR A 417 2.79 7.93 -0.36
N HIS A 418 3.58 7.08 -0.96
CA HIS A 418 4.97 7.40 -1.25
C HIS A 418 5.53 6.61 -2.44
N CYS A 419 6.68 7.05 -2.93
CA CYS A 419 7.48 6.25 -3.84
C CYS A 419 8.14 5.11 -3.05
N HIS A 420 7.93 3.87 -3.47
CA HIS A 420 8.52 2.70 -2.80
C HIS A 420 9.97 2.39 -3.24
N ASN A 421 10.63 3.30 -3.94
CA ASN A 421 12.08 3.34 -3.94
C ASN A 421 12.52 3.88 -2.57
N LEU A 422 13.09 3.02 -1.74
CA LEU A 422 13.33 3.32 -0.32
C LEU A 422 14.26 4.52 -0.10
N LEU A 423 15.15 4.81 -1.05
CA LEU A 423 16.00 6.00 -0.97
C LEU A 423 15.22 7.28 -1.28
N HIS A 424 14.21 7.22 -2.17
CA HIS A 424 13.32 8.36 -2.43
C HIS A 424 12.38 8.62 -1.27
N GLU A 425 11.86 7.55 -0.66
CA GLU A 425 11.05 7.61 0.55
C GLU A 425 11.83 8.30 1.67
N ASP A 426 13.06 7.82 2.00
CA ASP A 426 13.95 8.43 2.99
C ASP A 426 14.33 9.88 2.63
N ASN A 427 14.33 10.23 1.32
CA ASN A 427 14.53 11.60 0.81
C ASN A 427 13.21 12.37 0.61
N MET A 428 12.17 12.04 1.39
CA MET A 428 10.93 12.80 1.52
C MET A 428 9.94 12.72 0.34
N MET A 429 10.09 11.76 -0.60
CA MET A 429 9.08 11.51 -1.64
C MET A 429 7.89 10.73 -1.06
N MET A 430 7.26 11.31 -0.10
CA MET A 430 6.15 10.77 0.68
C MET A 430 5.21 11.89 1.08
N LEU A 431 3.93 11.61 1.22
CA LEU A 431 2.91 12.48 1.82
C LEU A 431 1.96 11.61 2.65
N GLN A 432 1.09 12.26 3.42
CA GLN A 432 0.20 11.54 4.33
C GLN A 432 -1.26 11.99 4.22
N PHE A 433 -2.15 11.08 4.58
CA PHE A 433 -3.58 11.33 4.56
C PHE A 433 -4.30 10.73 5.75
N ILE A 434 -5.46 11.29 6.05
CA ILE A 434 -6.38 10.73 7.04
C ILE A 434 -7.67 10.27 6.37
N VAL A 435 -8.26 9.23 6.95
CA VAL A 435 -9.60 8.74 6.61
C VAL A 435 -10.49 8.95 7.83
N GLU A 436 -11.47 9.83 7.67
CA GLU A 436 -12.38 10.21 8.73
C GLU A 436 -13.77 9.62 8.49
N GLU A 437 -14.43 9.24 9.56
CA GLU A 437 -15.85 8.94 9.50
C GLU A 437 -16.58 10.20 8.99
N MET A 438 -17.61 9.99 8.17
CA MET A 438 -18.56 11.05 7.93
C MET A 438 -19.10 11.43 9.31
N THR A 439 -18.62 12.53 9.86
CA THR A 439 -19.42 13.23 10.81
C THR A 439 -20.65 13.74 10.04
N VAL A 440 -21.63 12.87 9.84
CA VAL A 440 -23.00 13.35 9.73
C VAL A 440 -23.17 14.08 11.05
N GLY A 441 -22.93 15.37 11.01
CA GLY A 441 -22.93 16.15 12.23
C GLY A 441 -24.28 15.98 12.91
N THR A 442 -24.34 15.09 13.89
CA THR A 442 -25.06 15.49 15.10
C THR A 442 -24.26 16.70 15.54
N PRO A 443 -24.83 17.89 15.51
CA PRO A 443 -24.10 19.04 16.02
C PRO A 443 -23.70 18.65 17.43
N GLU A 444 -22.36 18.57 17.65
CA GLU A 444 -21.84 18.62 18.99
C GLU A 444 -22.60 19.77 19.63
N GLN A 445 -23.38 19.48 20.65
CA GLN A 445 -23.96 20.47 21.51
C GLN A 445 -22.80 21.13 22.27
N LEU A 446 -21.96 21.87 21.56
CA LEU A 446 -21.39 23.05 22.16
C LEU A 446 -22.60 23.81 22.69
N ALA A 447 -22.61 24.10 23.99
CA ALA A 447 -23.70 24.78 24.66
C ALA A 447 -24.02 26.07 23.89
N ALA A 448 -24.73 25.94 22.79
CA ALA A 448 -25.19 27.02 21.95
C ALA A 448 -26.34 27.66 22.75
N ALA A 449 -26.27 28.92 22.90
CA ALA A 449 -27.39 29.70 23.39
C ALA A 449 -28.69 29.17 22.79
N PRO A 450 -29.73 28.96 23.59
CA PRO A 450 -30.96 28.34 23.11
C PRO A 450 -31.58 29.21 22.03
N ILE A 451 -31.50 28.71 20.78
CA ILE A 451 -32.16 29.36 19.64
C ILE A 451 -33.46 28.59 19.41
N SER A 452 -34.57 29.33 19.44
CA SER A 452 -35.91 28.80 19.17
C SER A 452 -36.38 29.25 17.79
N PHE A 453 -37.16 28.37 17.14
CA PHE A 453 -37.87 28.63 15.89
C PHE A 453 -39.35 28.36 16.08
N HIS A 454 -40.20 29.32 15.77
CA HIS A 454 -41.64 29.22 15.94
C HIS A 454 -42.39 29.91 14.81
N PRO A 455 -43.45 29.32 14.28
CA PRO A 455 -43.82 27.90 14.43
C PRO A 455 -42.87 26.98 13.66
N ASN A 456 -42.70 25.76 14.16
CA ASN A 456 -42.01 24.69 13.42
C ASN A 456 -42.67 23.35 13.81
N PRO A 457 -43.45 22.71 12.91
CA PRO A 457 -43.65 23.06 11.48
C PRO A 457 -44.29 24.44 11.23
N THR A 458 -44.06 24.98 10.02
CA THR A 458 -44.59 26.28 9.59
C THR A 458 -45.36 26.20 8.27
N ALA A 459 -46.43 26.94 8.17
CA ALA A 459 -47.14 27.11 6.88
C ALA A 459 -46.50 28.16 5.96
N GLY A 460 -45.52 28.93 6.46
CA GLY A 460 -44.86 29.97 5.68
C GLY A 460 -43.74 30.66 6.48
N ILE A 461 -44.07 31.62 7.31
CA ILE A 461 -43.08 32.39 8.07
C ILE A 461 -42.70 31.64 9.34
N VAL A 462 -41.38 31.51 9.59
CA VAL A 462 -40.84 31.05 10.86
C VAL A 462 -39.99 32.17 11.50
N VAL A 463 -40.27 32.48 12.76
CA VAL A 463 -39.51 33.42 13.55
C VAL A 463 -38.46 32.69 14.37
N PHE A 464 -37.25 33.23 14.46
CA PHE A 464 -36.21 32.69 15.31
C PHE A 464 -35.79 33.74 16.37
N GLN A 465 -35.41 33.24 17.55
CA GLN A 465 -34.96 34.03 18.66
C GLN A 465 -33.78 33.34 19.37
N SER A 466 -32.76 34.13 19.72
CA SER A 466 -31.53 33.70 20.40
C SER A 466 -31.29 34.57 21.64
N THR A 467 -30.62 34.01 22.64
CA THR A 467 -30.09 34.79 23.76
C THR A 467 -28.84 35.59 23.41
N ASP A 468 -28.10 35.16 22.40
CA ASP A 468 -26.85 35.80 21.97
C ASP A 468 -26.99 36.51 20.61
N PRO A 469 -26.19 37.56 20.36
CA PRO A 469 -26.15 38.24 19.08
C PRO A 469 -25.76 37.31 17.93
N LEU A 470 -26.57 37.31 16.88
CA LEU A 470 -26.39 36.50 15.68
C LEU A 470 -25.73 37.33 14.58
N LYS A 471 -24.91 36.64 13.77
CA LYS A 471 -24.24 37.22 12.62
C LYS A 471 -25.06 37.00 11.34
N GLU A 472 -25.48 35.74 11.13
CA GLU A 472 -26.10 35.32 9.88
C GLU A 472 -27.03 34.11 10.13
N VAL A 473 -28.10 34.03 9.33
CA VAL A 473 -28.90 32.81 9.16
C VAL A 473 -28.97 32.45 7.68
N THR A 474 -28.68 31.19 7.36
CA THR A 474 -28.84 30.64 6.01
C THR A 474 -29.80 29.46 6.03
N LEU A 475 -30.65 29.35 4.99
CA LEU A 475 -31.54 28.23 4.78
C LEU A 475 -31.06 27.42 3.56
N HIS A 476 -31.00 26.12 3.73
CA HIS A 476 -30.58 25.19 2.68
C HIS A 476 -31.63 24.09 2.47
N ASP A 477 -31.71 23.57 1.26
CA ASP A 477 -32.44 22.33 1.01
C ASP A 477 -31.65 21.10 1.54
N MET A 478 -32.25 19.93 1.48
CA MET A 478 -31.61 18.67 1.96
C MET A 478 -30.43 18.23 1.11
N SER A 479 -30.19 18.83 -0.06
CA SER A 479 -28.99 18.61 -0.86
C SER A 479 -27.83 19.55 -0.49
N GLY A 480 -28.07 20.49 0.45
CA GLY A 480 -27.11 21.51 0.89
C GLY A 480 -27.09 22.77 0.03
N ARG A 481 -27.98 22.91 -0.96
CA ARG A 481 -28.08 24.11 -1.80
C ARG A 481 -28.62 25.26 -0.98
N LEU A 482 -27.94 26.41 -0.98
CA LEU A 482 -28.38 27.65 -0.33
C LEU A 482 -29.64 28.21 -1.01
N LEU A 483 -30.67 28.45 -0.21
CA LEU A 483 -31.96 29.03 -0.65
C LEU A 483 -32.17 30.46 -0.18
N ILE A 484 -31.87 30.72 1.12
CA ILE A 484 -32.06 32.05 1.74
C ILE A 484 -30.82 32.38 2.56
N ARG A 485 -30.41 33.62 2.56
CA ARG A 485 -29.35 34.17 3.42
C ARG A 485 -29.81 35.49 4.01
N ILE A 486 -29.67 35.66 5.33
CA ILE A 486 -30.00 36.89 6.07
C ILE A 486 -28.81 37.25 6.96
N ASP A 487 -28.26 38.43 6.72
CA ASP A 487 -27.25 39.03 7.60
C ASP A 487 -27.96 39.75 8.75
N LEU A 488 -27.63 39.39 9.99
CA LEU A 488 -28.36 39.82 11.18
C LEU A 488 -27.69 40.95 11.93
N LEU A 489 -26.44 41.29 11.58
CA LEU A 489 -25.67 42.41 12.13
C LEU A 489 -25.68 42.53 13.67
N GLY A 490 -25.78 41.40 14.37
CA GLY A 490 -25.82 41.33 15.84
C GLY A 490 -27.24 41.31 16.44
N SER A 491 -28.28 41.20 15.64
CA SER A 491 -29.65 40.99 16.13
C SER A 491 -29.77 39.66 16.85
N THR A 492 -30.63 39.61 17.87
CA THR A 492 -30.96 38.34 18.58
C THR A 492 -32.24 37.68 18.05
N GLN A 493 -32.91 38.28 17.05
CA GLN A 493 -34.14 37.74 16.47
C GLN A 493 -34.25 38.10 14.98
N GLY A 494 -35.06 37.32 14.27
CA GLY A 494 -35.38 37.51 12.86
C GLY A 494 -36.45 36.54 12.37
N SER A 495 -36.77 36.58 11.08
CA SER A 495 -37.71 35.68 10.46
C SER A 495 -37.22 35.17 9.11
N LEU A 496 -37.61 33.94 8.77
CA LEU A 496 -37.44 33.33 7.46
C LEU A 496 -38.83 33.18 6.80
N ASP A 497 -38.95 33.68 5.60
CA ASP A 497 -40.16 33.52 4.77
C ASP A 497 -39.95 32.33 3.82
N LEU A 498 -40.72 31.25 4.06
CA LEU A 498 -40.69 30.01 3.29
C LEU A 498 -41.90 29.86 2.36
N ASP A 499 -42.78 30.89 2.22
CA ASP A 499 -44.03 30.82 1.44
C ASP A 499 -43.81 30.36 0.00
N HIS A 500 -42.68 30.76 -0.57
CA HIS A 500 -42.28 30.42 -1.96
C HIS A 500 -41.57 29.06 -2.11
N LEU A 501 -41.33 28.35 -1.02
CA LEU A 501 -40.65 27.06 -1.03
C LEU A 501 -41.66 25.88 -1.01
N PRO A 502 -41.35 24.72 -1.63
CA PRO A 502 -42.20 23.53 -1.51
C PRO A 502 -42.33 23.01 -0.07
N PRO A 503 -43.44 22.29 0.28
CA PRO A 503 -43.50 21.58 1.56
C PRO A 503 -42.37 20.56 1.70
N GLY A 504 -41.80 20.47 2.92
CA GLY A 504 -40.71 19.56 3.22
C GLY A 504 -39.71 20.07 4.26
N PRO A 505 -38.66 19.30 4.55
CA PRO A 505 -37.59 19.67 5.49
C PRO A 505 -36.58 20.60 4.85
N TYR A 506 -36.09 21.56 5.63
CA TYR A 506 -35.04 22.51 5.29
C TYR A 506 -34.05 22.61 6.44
N LEU A 507 -32.79 22.92 6.13
CA LEU A 507 -31.73 23.11 7.12
C LEU A 507 -31.45 24.60 7.31
N ALA A 508 -31.80 25.15 8.48
CA ALA A 508 -31.42 26.51 8.88
C ALA A 508 -30.08 26.45 9.63
N ARG A 509 -29.06 27.07 9.06
CA ARG A 509 -27.76 27.27 9.73
C ARG A 509 -27.70 28.67 10.29
N ILE A 510 -27.42 28.78 11.58
CA ILE A 510 -27.35 30.03 12.34
C ILE A 510 -25.90 30.21 12.81
N THR A 511 -25.33 31.37 12.52
CA THR A 511 -23.95 31.71 12.89
C THR A 511 -23.96 32.89 13.86
N GLY A 512 -23.36 32.72 15.04
CA GLY A 512 -23.11 33.74 16.04
C GLY A 512 -21.64 34.14 16.14
N LYS A 513 -21.25 34.79 17.22
CA LYS A 513 -19.86 35.18 17.48
C LYS A 513 -19.10 33.98 18.06
N GLY A 514 -18.43 33.22 17.18
CA GLY A 514 -17.63 32.06 17.58
C GLY A 514 -18.40 30.74 17.66
N SER A 515 -19.68 30.67 17.25
CA SER A 515 -20.49 29.46 17.24
C SER A 515 -21.37 29.38 15.99
N SER A 516 -21.67 28.17 15.56
CA SER A 516 -22.64 27.89 14.49
C SER A 516 -23.51 26.72 14.93
N THR A 517 -24.81 26.77 14.67
CA THR A 517 -25.76 25.70 14.93
C THR A 517 -26.67 25.47 13.73
N VAL A 518 -27.19 24.25 13.59
CA VAL A 518 -28.13 23.88 12.52
C VAL A 518 -29.44 23.41 13.15
N ARG A 519 -30.58 23.76 12.55
CA ARG A 519 -31.92 23.31 12.93
C ARG A 519 -32.69 22.89 11.71
N ILE A 520 -33.50 21.86 11.85
CA ILE A 520 -34.44 21.46 10.81
C ILE A 520 -35.70 22.30 10.96
N ILE A 521 -36.14 22.90 9.85
CA ILE A 521 -37.43 23.59 9.73
C ILE A 521 -38.30 22.79 8.81
N MET A 522 -39.51 22.44 9.27
CA MET A 522 -40.50 21.73 8.48
C MET A 522 -41.49 22.72 7.90
N ARG A 523 -41.57 22.82 6.56
CA ARG A 523 -42.62 23.53 5.87
C ARG A 523 -43.77 22.57 5.53
N GLU A 524 -44.99 22.93 5.96
CA GLU A 524 -46.25 22.21 5.66
C GLU A 524 -46.78 22.48 4.26
#